data_19831062d1d3c6d924f1e65602848778
#
_entry.id   19831062d1d3c6d924f1e65602848778
#
_cell.length_a   1.000
_cell.length_b   1.000
_cell.length_c   1.000
_cell.angle_alpha   90.00
_cell.angle_beta   90.00
_cell.angle_gamma   90.00
#
_symmetry.space_group_name_H-M   'P 1'
#
loop_
_entity.id
_entity.type
_entity.pdbx_description
1 polymer ?
#
loop_
_entity_poly.entity_id
_entity_poly.type
_entity_poly.pdbx_seq_one_letter_code
_entity_poly.pdbx_strand_id
1 'polypeptide(L)'
;MPLIKEKTYTIDDIYALPEDERAELIDGQIYYMAPPTRKHQDISMELSSQIKAYVRSKGGQCKVYAAPFAVYLDEAANTYVEPDISVICDKNKLTDKGCKGAPDWIIEIVSPASRRMDYYTKLFKY
;
A
#
# COMPACT_ATOMS: atom_id res chain seq x y z
N MET A 1 -0.95 -13.45 36.04
CA MET A 1 -1.87 -13.55 34.91
C MET A 1 -1.10 -14.00 33.67
N PRO A 2 -1.55 -15.04 33.00
CA PRO A 2 -0.87 -15.41 31.76
C PRO A 2 -1.07 -14.30 30.73
N LEU A 3 0.03 -13.93 30.09
CA LEU A 3 -0.04 -13.00 28.98
C LEU A 3 -0.76 -13.68 27.80
N ILE A 4 -1.81 -13.07 27.31
CA ILE A 4 -2.47 -13.56 26.11
C ILE A 4 -1.54 -13.19 24.96
N LYS A 5 -0.96 -14.20 24.32
CA LYS A 5 -0.21 -13.99 23.09
C LYS A 5 -1.20 -13.65 21.99
N GLU A 6 -1.13 -12.43 21.48
CA GLU A 6 -1.86 -12.09 20.28
C GLU A 6 -1.31 -12.93 19.12
N LYS A 7 -2.24 -13.44 18.31
CA LYS A 7 -1.86 -14.17 17.10
C LYS A 7 -1.24 -13.18 16.11
N THR A 8 -0.05 -13.51 15.61
CA THR A 8 0.59 -12.75 14.54
C THR A 8 0.42 -13.48 13.22
N TYR A 9 0.26 -12.71 12.17
CA TYR A 9 0.08 -13.20 10.81
C TYR A 9 1.31 -12.88 9.98
N THR A 10 1.44 -13.56 8.87
CA THR A 10 2.57 -13.41 7.95
C THR A 10 2.07 -13.01 6.57
N ILE A 11 3.02 -12.69 5.67
CA ILE A 11 2.69 -12.41 4.28
C ILE A 11 2.01 -13.60 3.62
N ASP A 12 2.36 -14.83 4.01
CA ASP A 12 1.68 -16.03 3.50
C ASP A 12 0.20 -16.04 3.84
N ASP A 13 -0.17 -15.52 5.00
CA ASP A 13 -1.58 -15.39 5.38
C ASP A 13 -2.32 -14.42 4.45
N ILE A 14 -1.65 -13.36 4.00
CA ILE A 14 -2.22 -12.43 3.01
C ILE A 14 -2.43 -13.15 1.68
N TYR A 15 -1.45 -13.92 1.21
CA TYR A 15 -1.57 -14.68 -0.04
C TYR A 15 -2.66 -15.74 0.01
N ALA A 16 -2.98 -16.25 1.20
CA ALA A 16 -3.99 -17.27 1.39
C ALA A 16 -5.41 -16.72 1.43
N LEU A 17 -5.60 -15.39 1.43
CA LEU A 17 -6.93 -14.79 1.44
C LEU A 17 -7.69 -15.14 0.15
N PRO A 18 -9.04 -15.26 0.23
CA PRO A 18 -9.86 -15.39 -0.97
C PRO A 18 -9.64 -14.23 -1.94
N GLU A 19 -9.82 -14.48 -3.23
CA GLU A 19 -9.58 -13.48 -4.28
C GLU A 19 -10.39 -12.20 -4.13
N ASP A 20 -11.56 -12.30 -3.50
CA ASP A 20 -12.44 -11.15 -3.27
C ASP A 20 -12.11 -10.37 -2.01
N GLU A 21 -11.10 -10.80 -1.26
CA GLU A 21 -10.67 -10.11 -0.04
C GLU A 21 -9.30 -9.50 -0.21
N ARG A 22 -9.16 -8.25 0.25
CA ARG A 22 -7.89 -7.55 0.29
C ARG A 22 -7.61 -7.11 1.71
N ALA A 23 -6.35 -7.20 2.12
CA ALA A 23 -5.94 -6.78 3.44
C ALA A 23 -4.49 -6.27 3.41
N GLU A 24 -4.19 -5.40 4.37
CA GLU A 24 -2.84 -4.98 4.66
C GLU A 24 -2.34 -5.70 5.91
N LEU A 25 -1.05 -5.84 6.02
CA LEU A 25 -0.40 -6.48 7.16
C LEU A 25 0.59 -5.49 7.75
N ILE A 26 0.41 -5.14 9.01
CA ILE A 26 1.28 -4.19 9.70
C ILE A 26 1.70 -4.81 11.03
N ASP A 27 3.00 -5.05 11.19
CA ASP A 27 3.57 -5.69 12.38
C ASP A 27 2.84 -6.98 12.76
N GLY A 28 2.49 -7.78 11.75
CA GLY A 28 1.82 -9.06 11.96
C GLY A 28 0.32 -8.97 12.24
N GLN A 29 -0.28 -7.80 12.14
CA GLN A 29 -1.73 -7.62 12.31
C GLN A 29 -2.40 -7.37 10.96
N ILE A 30 -3.51 -8.05 10.72
CA ILE A 30 -4.26 -7.95 9.46
C ILE A 30 -5.31 -6.85 9.57
N TYR A 31 -5.34 -5.98 8.56
CA TYR A 31 -6.33 -4.92 8.42
C TYR A 31 -7.03 -5.09 7.08
N TYR A 32 -8.28 -5.52 7.12
CA TYR A 32 -9.07 -5.76 5.92
C TYR A 32 -9.43 -4.44 5.24
N MET A 33 -9.37 -4.43 3.91
CA MET A 33 -9.66 -3.26 3.10
C MET A 33 -11.07 -3.34 2.53
N ALA A 34 -11.81 -2.24 2.64
CA ALA A 34 -13.11 -2.12 2.01
C ALA A 34 -12.95 -1.81 0.51
N PRO A 35 -13.92 -2.20 -0.34
CA PRO A 35 -13.91 -1.78 -1.74
C PRO A 35 -13.90 -0.25 -1.86
N PRO A 36 -13.16 0.32 -2.81
CA PRO A 36 -13.15 1.76 -2.99
C PRO A 36 -14.48 2.27 -3.53
N THR A 37 -14.83 3.51 -3.16
CA THR A 37 -15.97 4.19 -3.75
C THR A 37 -15.62 4.72 -5.14
N ARG A 38 -16.65 5.07 -5.92
CA ARG A 38 -16.43 5.70 -7.22
C ARG A 38 -15.63 7.01 -7.08
N LYS A 39 -15.96 7.83 -6.07
CA LYS A 39 -15.23 9.08 -5.81
C LYS A 39 -13.76 8.83 -5.54
N HIS A 40 -13.45 7.79 -4.76
CA HIS A 40 -12.08 7.38 -4.49
C HIS A 40 -11.35 7.03 -5.80
N GLN A 41 -11.99 6.26 -6.67
CA GLN A 41 -11.40 5.88 -7.95
C GLN A 41 -11.20 7.08 -8.88
N ASP A 42 -12.15 8.01 -8.91
CA ASP A 42 -12.02 9.23 -9.71
C ASP A 42 -10.80 10.04 -9.28
N ILE A 43 -10.61 10.21 -7.99
CA ILE A 43 -9.46 10.93 -7.43
C ILE A 43 -8.16 10.18 -7.74
N SER A 44 -8.14 8.87 -7.54
CA SER A 44 -6.97 8.04 -7.80
C SER A 44 -6.53 8.14 -9.26
N MET A 45 -7.47 8.01 -10.18
CA MET A 45 -7.18 8.05 -11.61
C MET A 45 -6.66 9.43 -12.02
N GLU A 46 -7.30 10.49 -11.54
CA GLU A 46 -6.91 11.86 -11.87
C GLU A 46 -5.50 12.18 -11.36
N LEU A 47 -5.22 11.88 -10.10
CA LEU A 47 -3.89 12.12 -9.52
C LEU A 47 -2.83 11.26 -10.20
N SER A 48 -3.10 9.98 -10.40
CA SER A 48 -2.15 9.08 -11.07
C SER A 48 -1.82 9.55 -12.47
N SER A 49 -2.82 10.01 -13.22
CA SER A 49 -2.64 10.52 -14.58
C SER A 49 -1.80 11.79 -14.60
N GLN A 50 -2.06 12.72 -13.67
CA GLN A 50 -1.30 13.97 -13.59
C GLN A 50 0.15 13.71 -13.22
N ILE A 51 0.39 12.84 -12.24
CA ILE A 51 1.76 12.52 -11.82
C ILE A 51 2.52 11.85 -12.96
N LYS A 52 1.90 10.88 -13.62
CA LYS A 52 2.52 10.18 -14.75
C LYS A 52 2.84 11.15 -15.89
N ALA A 53 1.92 12.03 -16.22
CA ALA A 53 2.13 13.03 -17.27
C ALA A 53 3.28 13.98 -16.91
N TYR A 54 3.35 14.41 -15.66
CA TYR A 54 4.43 15.27 -15.19
C TYR A 54 5.79 14.59 -15.30
N VAL A 55 5.91 13.37 -14.81
CA VAL A 55 7.16 12.59 -14.90
C VAL A 55 7.60 12.45 -16.35
N ARG A 56 6.66 12.12 -17.24
CA ARG A 56 6.95 11.96 -18.66
C ARG A 56 7.40 13.29 -19.30
N SER A 57 6.75 14.39 -18.95
CA SER A 57 7.08 15.71 -19.50
C SER A 57 8.49 16.18 -19.11
N LYS A 58 8.99 15.72 -17.97
CA LYS A 58 10.33 16.04 -17.50
C LYS A 58 11.38 15.02 -17.90
N GLY A 59 11.01 14.01 -18.69
CA GLY A 59 11.92 12.92 -19.05
C GLY A 59 12.37 12.08 -17.87
N GLY A 60 11.56 12.06 -16.80
CA GLY A 60 11.89 11.31 -15.59
C GLY A 60 11.69 9.83 -15.74
N GLN A 61 12.26 9.06 -14.81
CA GLN A 61 12.19 7.60 -14.83
C GLN A 61 11.32 7.02 -13.74
N CYS A 62 10.74 7.84 -12.88
CA CYS A 62 9.87 7.35 -11.82
C CYS A 62 8.62 6.68 -12.40
N LYS A 63 8.18 5.62 -11.72
CA LYS A 63 6.98 4.88 -12.10
C LYS A 63 5.86 5.17 -11.12
N VAL A 64 4.63 5.23 -11.64
CA VAL A 64 3.43 5.51 -10.85
C VAL A 64 2.53 4.28 -10.90
N TYR A 65 2.11 3.81 -9.73
CA TYR A 65 1.21 2.67 -9.63
C TYR A 65 0.03 3.01 -8.73
N ALA A 66 -1.17 2.74 -9.22
CA ALA A 66 -2.39 2.83 -8.43
C ALA A 66 -2.72 1.48 -7.80
N ALA A 67 -3.39 1.50 -6.65
CA ALA A 67 -3.82 0.26 -5.99
C ALA A 67 -4.75 -0.55 -6.90
N PRO A 68 -4.74 -1.88 -6.79
CA PRO A 68 -3.92 -2.67 -5.86
C PRO A 68 -2.48 -2.79 -6.34
N PHE A 69 -1.55 -2.35 -5.51
CA PHE A 69 -0.12 -2.47 -5.79
C PHE A 69 0.61 -2.79 -4.49
N ALA A 70 1.27 -3.94 -4.45
CA ALA A 70 1.87 -4.47 -3.23
C ALA A 70 3.17 -3.74 -2.88
N VAL A 71 3.29 -3.31 -1.64
CA VAL A 71 4.50 -2.72 -1.09
C VAL A 71 4.94 -3.53 0.12
N TYR A 72 6.12 -4.13 0.04
CA TYR A 72 6.71 -4.94 1.09
C TYR A 72 7.66 -4.05 1.90
N LEU A 73 7.13 -3.38 2.92
CA LEU A 73 7.92 -2.43 3.70
C LEU A 73 8.97 -3.11 4.56
N ASP A 74 8.59 -4.18 5.23
CA ASP A 74 9.48 -4.92 6.10
C ASP A 74 8.99 -6.37 6.20
N GLU A 75 9.63 -7.25 5.46
CA GLU A 75 9.26 -8.67 5.46
C GLU A 75 9.54 -9.31 6.81
N ALA A 76 10.63 -8.93 7.48
CA ALA A 76 10.99 -9.46 8.78
C ALA A 76 9.99 -9.05 9.86
N ALA A 77 9.43 -7.84 9.77
CA ALA A 77 8.39 -7.36 10.69
C ALA A 77 6.97 -7.68 10.19
N ASN A 78 6.83 -8.49 9.14
CA ASN A 78 5.54 -8.84 8.54
C ASN A 78 4.70 -7.59 8.25
N THR A 79 5.26 -6.68 7.44
CA THR A 79 4.57 -5.46 7.04
C THR A 79 4.44 -5.40 5.52
N TYR A 80 3.20 -5.43 5.08
CA TYR A 80 2.79 -5.46 3.68
C TYR A 80 1.60 -4.51 3.52
N VAL A 81 1.71 -3.53 2.65
CA VAL A 81 0.65 -2.54 2.45
C VAL A 81 0.33 -2.38 0.96
N GLU A 82 -0.83 -1.82 0.68
CA GLU A 82 -1.28 -1.50 -0.68
C GLU A 82 -1.74 -0.04 -0.71
N PRO A 83 -0.80 0.91 -0.79
CA PRO A 83 -1.15 2.33 -0.85
C PRO A 83 -2.00 2.65 -2.06
N ASP A 84 -2.82 3.68 -1.96
CA ASP A 84 -3.68 4.09 -3.07
C ASP A 84 -2.89 4.47 -4.31
N ILE A 85 -1.82 5.26 -4.13
CA ILE A 85 -0.90 5.60 -5.22
C ILE A 85 0.53 5.53 -4.69
N SER A 86 1.40 4.86 -5.44
CA SER A 86 2.82 4.73 -5.12
C SER A 86 3.67 5.25 -6.27
N VAL A 87 4.68 6.06 -5.97
CA VAL A 87 5.64 6.54 -6.95
C VAL A 87 7.02 5.99 -6.57
N ILE A 88 7.64 5.26 -7.48
CA ILE A 88 8.90 4.60 -7.27
C ILE A 88 9.92 5.08 -8.30
N CYS A 89 11.02 5.67 -7.84
CA CYS A 89 12.08 6.18 -8.70
C CYS A 89 13.26 5.24 -8.79
N ASP A 90 13.47 4.39 -7.78
CA ASP A 90 14.51 3.37 -7.80
C ASP A 90 13.94 2.07 -8.36
N LYS A 91 14.27 1.79 -9.62
CA LYS A 91 13.76 0.60 -10.30
C LYS A 91 14.24 -0.72 -9.68
N ASN A 92 15.31 -0.68 -8.91
CA ASN A 92 15.81 -1.88 -8.23
C ASN A 92 14.84 -2.36 -7.13
N LYS A 93 13.95 -1.51 -6.68
CA LYS A 93 12.90 -1.89 -5.73
C LYS A 93 11.72 -2.59 -6.39
N LEU A 94 11.59 -2.52 -7.71
CA LEU A 94 10.47 -3.10 -8.42
C LEU A 94 10.71 -4.58 -8.72
N THR A 95 9.73 -5.40 -8.36
CA THR A 95 9.71 -6.83 -8.64
C THR A 95 8.41 -7.18 -9.35
N ASP A 96 8.28 -8.42 -9.81
CA ASP A 96 7.02 -8.87 -10.42
C ASP A 96 5.84 -8.80 -9.44
N LYS A 97 6.11 -8.84 -8.15
CA LYS A 97 5.07 -8.78 -7.11
C LYS A 97 4.70 -7.37 -6.70
N GLY A 98 5.57 -6.40 -6.90
CA GLY A 98 5.34 -5.03 -6.49
C GLY A 98 6.63 -4.30 -6.14
N CYS A 99 6.63 -3.59 -5.03
CA CYS A 99 7.78 -2.79 -4.56
C CYS A 99 8.37 -3.40 -3.29
N LYS A 100 9.67 -3.60 -3.28
CA LYS A 100 10.40 -4.07 -2.10
C LYS A 100 11.05 -2.88 -1.43
N GLY A 101 10.55 -2.52 -0.26
CA GLY A 101 10.96 -1.33 0.47
C GLY A 101 10.01 -0.16 0.25
N ALA A 102 10.31 0.98 0.86
CA ALA A 102 9.44 2.15 0.80
C ALA A 102 9.49 2.83 -0.57
N PRO A 103 8.34 3.14 -1.18
CA PRO A 103 8.28 4.02 -2.34
C PRO A 103 8.81 5.42 -2.04
N ASP A 104 9.14 6.18 -3.08
CA ASP A 104 9.60 7.56 -2.93
C ASP A 104 8.48 8.51 -2.54
N TRP A 105 7.26 8.22 -2.98
CA TRP A 105 6.10 9.04 -2.68
C TRP A 105 4.88 8.14 -2.60
N ILE A 106 4.08 8.34 -1.56
CA ILE A 106 2.84 7.62 -1.35
C ILE A 106 1.71 8.61 -1.14
N ILE A 107 0.59 8.35 -1.79
CA ILE A 107 -0.63 9.12 -1.62
C ILE A 107 -1.72 8.18 -1.14
N GLU A 108 -2.32 8.53 -0.01
CA GLU A 108 -3.47 7.82 0.51
C GLU A 108 -4.71 8.68 0.33
N ILE A 109 -5.74 8.12 -0.26
CA ILE A 109 -7.02 8.80 -0.46
C ILE A 109 -7.92 8.40 0.68
N VAL A 110 -8.17 9.34 1.58
CA VAL A 110 -8.81 9.07 2.86
C VAL A 110 -10.32 9.01 2.72
N SER A 111 -10.92 7.97 3.30
CA SER A 111 -12.36 7.88 3.49
C SER A 111 -12.67 7.91 4.99
N PRO A 112 -13.93 8.16 5.39
CA PRO A 112 -14.27 8.11 6.81
C PRO A 112 -13.93 6.78 7.48
N ALA A 113 -14.03 5.67 6.74
CA ALA A 113 -13.78 4.34 7.27
C ALA A 113 -12.29 4.04 7.46
N SER A 114 -11.41 4.57 6.61
CA SER A 114 -9.98 4.23 6.60
C SER A 114 -9.09 5.30 7.20
N ARG A 115 -9.61 6.49 7.43
CA ARG A 115 -8.84 7.68 7.80
C ARG A 115 -7.86 7.46 8.94
N ARG A 116 -8.31 6.80 10.00
CA ARG A 116 -7.52 6.61 11.21
C ARG A 116 -6.30 5.73 10.94
N MET A 117 -6.52 4.62 10.26
CA MET A 117 -5.47 3.67 9.92
C MET A 117 -4.42 4.31 9.02
N ASP A 118 -4.86 4.98 7.96
CA ASP A 118 -3.95 5.53 6.99
C ASP A 118 -3.05 6.60 7.59
N TYR A 119 -3.62 7.52 8.36
CA TYR A 119 -2.84 8.63 8.89
C TYR A 119 -1.93 8.26 10.05
N TYR A 120 -2.38 7.44 10.97
CA TYR A 120 -1.64 7.24 12.21
C TYR A 120 -0.78 6.00 12.19
N THR A 121 -1.25 4.92 11.63
CA THR A 121 -0.52 3.66 11.66
C THR A 121 0.51 3.57 10.54
N LYS A 122 0.10 3.83 9.30
CA LYS A 122 0.99 3.66 8.15
C LYS A 122 2.08 4.73 8.10
N LEU A 123 1.78 5.94 8.56
CA LEU A 123 2.76 7.04 8.55
C LEU A 123 4.06 6.65 9.26
N PHE A 124 3.97 5.93 10.37
CA PHE A 124 5.15 5.50 11.11
C PHE A 124 5.91 4.35 10.43
N LYS A 125 5.35 3.72 9.40
CA LYS A 125 6.00 2.62 8.67
C LYS A 125 6.76 3.08 7.45
N TYR A 126 6.41 4.21 6.91
CA TYR A 126 7.12 4.82 5.80
C TYR A 126 8.29 5.67 6.32
#